data_49936ab6443222e69c6c1d4a3bc699e2
#
_entry.id   49936ab6443222e69c6c1d4a3bc699e2
#
_cell.length_a   1.000
_cell.length_b   1.000
_cell.length_c   1.000
_cell.angle_alpha   90.00
_cell.angle_beta   90.00
_cell.angle_gamma   90.00
#
_symmetry.space_group_name_H-M   'P 1'
#
loop_
_entity.id
_entity.type
_entity.pdbx_description
1 polymer ?
#
loop_
_entity_poly.entity_id
_entity_poly.type
_entity_poly.pdbx_seq_one_letter_code
_entity_poly.pdbx_strand_id
1 'polypeptide(L)'
;MKSLRIVLYVLSVVFLTTGAFAKSLKMSRANWDTGYFHAEIYKLGLEELGYKIKKLKDVKPSVFYIGAAQGDVDLWVNGWEANQKAYIDETKGRVIPVGYVAKGGGMQGYLIDKKTAEKYNIKSILDIKKHVKKFDRDNDGKADLVACPPGWGCEKVITSHFEELNLGEFINPLKAEYSATLADTVAAYKNGQSIFYYTWAPNWIFGTLKLGQDVVWIHVPTKSRTKVAATNATMNEINFGFALDDIRPFANKSFLKNNPSAKKFLEIANIPVADISAQNFLMYKGEKSQRDIERHAKDWIKKNQKKFDGWITEARKFNM
;
A
#
# COMPACT_ATOMS: atom_id res chain seq x y z
N MET A 1 -84.67 14.09 -23.23
CA MET A 1 -83.22 14.10 -23.58
C MET A 1 -82.45 14.13 -22.30
N LYS A 2 -81.88 12.99 -21.84
CA LYS A 2 -81.09 12.88 -20.59
C LYS A 2 -79.61 12.89 -20.99
N SER A 3 -78.91 13.94 -20.57
CA SER A 3 -77.47 14.10 -20.79
C SER A 3 -76.68 13.24 -19.77
N LEU A 4 -75.93 12.27 -20.25
CA LEU A 4 -75.02 11.42 -19.47
C LEU A 4 -73.69 12.16 -19.28
N ARG A 5 -73.41 12.55 -18.04
CA ARG A 5 -72.10 13.13 -17.69
C ARG A 5 -71.15 12.01 -17.33
N ILE A 6 -70.19 11.76 -18.21
CA ILE A 6 -69.06 10.83 -17.95
C ILE A 6 -68.01 11.60 -17.10
N VAL A 7 -67.82 11.16 -15.85
CA VAL A 7 -66.72 11.65 -14.97
C VAL A 7 -65.53 10.77 -15.21
N LEU A 8 -64.49 11.32 -15.88
CA LEU A 8 -63.20 10.66 -16.04
C LEU A 8 -62.38 10.87 -14.73
N TYR A 9 -62.19 9.80 -13.97
CA TYR A 9 -61.18 9.80 -12.88
C TYR A 9 -59.80 9.56 -13.50
N VAL A 10 -58.97 10.63 -13.52
CA VAL A 10 -57.56 10.49 -13.84
C VAL A 10 -56.84 10.03 -12.56
N LEU A 11 -56.47 8.76 -12.52
CA LEU A 11 -55.58 8.21 -11.47
C LEU A 11 -54.17 8.73 -11.73
N SER A 12 -53.77 9.78 -11.04
CA SER A 12 -52.36 10.22 -11.04
C SER A 12 -51.52 9.28 -10.20
N VAL A 13 -50.81 8.35 -10.86
CA VAL A 13 -49.78 7.52 -10.21
C VAL A 13 -48.60 8.39 -9.98
N VAL A 14 -48.45 8.89 -8.74
CA VAL A 14 -47.23 9.56 -8.27
C VAL A 14 -46.18 8.49 -8.08
N PHE A 15 -45.27 8.35 -9.06
CA PHE A 15 -44.01 7.63 -8.86
C PHE A 15 -43.15 8.40 -7.85
N LEU A 16 -43.24 8.03 -6.59
CA LEU A 16 -42.26 8.40 -5.59
C LEU A 16 -40.94 7.71 -5.97
N THR A 17 -40.16 8.37 -6.82
CA THR A 17 -38.75 8.05 -6.95
C THR A 17 -38.08 8.39 -5.61
N THR A 18 -37.95 7.43 -4.74
CA THR A 18 -37.05 7.55 -3.59
C THR A 18 -35.64 7.70 -4.16
N GLY A 19 -35.24 8.92 -4.39
CA GLY A 19 -33.85 9.27 -4.70
C GLY A 19 -33.00 8.73 -3.55
N ALA A 20 -32.40 7.58 -3.73
CA ALA A 20 -31.41 7.08 -2.76
C ALA A 20 -30.30 8.11 -2.72
N PHE A 21 -30.26 8.92 -1.67
CA PHE A 21 -29.16 9.85 -1.45
C PHE A 21 -27.87 9.02 -1.44
N ALA A 22 -26.97 9.31 -2.38
CA ALA A 22 -25.68 8.65 -2.44
C ALA A 22 -24.96 8.80 -1.09
N LYS A 23 -24.67 7.67 -0.43
CA LYS A 23 -24.00 7.68 0.86
C LYS A 23 -22.58 8.23 0.69
N SER A 24 -22.26 9.31 1.40
CA SER A 24 -20.91 9.87 1.36
C SER A 24 -19.94 8.94 2.08
N LEU A 25 -18.77 8.68 1.45
CA LEU A 25 -17.71 7.84 1.98
C LEU A 25 -16.40 8.64 1.99
N LYS A 26 -15.69 8.59 3.13
CA LYS A 26 -14.42 9.28 3.34
C LYS A 26 -13.27 8.28 3.17
N MET A 27 -12.79 8.13 1.96
CA MET A 27 -11.66 7.28 1.64
C MET A 27 -10.37 8.10 1.59
N SER A 28 -9.30 7.60 2.18
CA SER A 28 -7.95 8.12 2.01
C SER A 28 -7.09 7.18 1.18
N ARG A 29 -5.92 7.64 0.80
CA ARG A 29 -4.93 6.92 0.02
C ARG A 29 -3.58 6.94 0.75
N ALA A 30 -2.82 5.86 0.64
CA ALA A 30 -1.46 5.82 1.15
C ALA A 30 -0.55 6.80 0.38
N ASN A 31 0.40 7.43 1.08
CA ASN A 31 1.29 8.43 0.49
C ASN A 31 2.57 7.82 -0.11
N TRP A 32 2.45 6.66 -0.74
CA TRP A 32 3.51 6.02 -1.52
C TRP A 32 2.95 5.40 -2.80
N ASP A 33 3.80 5.29 -3.81
CA ASP A 33 3.42 4.96 -5.19
C ASP A 33 2.54 3.72 -5.33
N THR A 34 2.88 2.65 -4.62
CA THR A 34 2.09 1.39 -4.65
C THR A 34 0.63 1.59 -4.24
N GLY A 35 0.34 2.61 -3.40
CA GLY A 35 -1.00 2.88 -2.88
C GLY A 35 -1.99 3.44 -3.90
N TYR A 36 -1.51 4.05 -4.96
CA TYR A 36 -2.33 4.91 -5.81
C TYR A 36 -3.26 4.13 -6.73
N PHE A 37 -2.75 3.14 -7.40
CA PHE A 37 -3.49 2.36 -8.39
C PHE A 37 -4.67 1.58 -7.80
N HIS A 38 -4.42 0.78 -6.79
CA HIS A 38 -5.50 0.01 -6.19
C HIS A 38 -6.47 0.88 -5.41
N ALA A 39 -6.04 2.01 -4.84
CA ALA A 39 -6.97 2.95 -4.24
C ALA A 39 -7.97 3.50 -5.27
N GLU A 40 -7.52 3.78 -6.50
CA GLU A 40 -8.41 4.27 -7.56
C GLU A 40 -9.36 3.18 -8.06
N ILE A 41 -8.90 1.92 -8.22
CA ILE A 41 -9.79 0.80 -8.59
C ILE A 41 -10.87 0.58 -7.53
N TYR A 42 -10.49 0.59 -6.24
CA TYR A 42 -11.47 0.41 -5.16
C TYR A 42 -12.44 1.59 -5.06
N LYS A 43 -11.96 2.82 -5.28
CA LYS A 43 -12.81 4.01 -5.36
C LYS A 43 -13.86 3.85 -6.46
N LEU A 44 -13.44 3.50 -7.69
CA LEU A 44 -14.34 3.28 -8.81
C LEU A 44 -15.37 2.18 -8.52
N GLY A 45 -14.97 1.09 -7.87
CA GLY A 45 -15.91 0.03 -7.47
C GLY A 45 -16.92 0.47 -6.42
N LEU A 46 -16.50 1.27 -5.44
CA LEU A 46 -17.42 1.83 -4.44
C LEU A 46 -18.35 2.89 -5.04
N GLU A 47 -17.87 3.68 -6.01
CA GLU A 47 -18.71 4.63 -6.76
C GLU A 47 -19.77 3.90 -7.61
N GLU A 48 -19.40 2.76 -8.21
CA GLU A 48 -20.34 1.89 -8.95
C GLU A 48 -21.42 1.28 -8.02
N LEU A 49 -21.11 1.13 -6.73
CA LEU A 49 -22.08 0.72 -5.71
C LEU A 49 -22.94 1.89 -5.18
N GLY A 50 -22.79 3.09 -5.73
CA GLY A 50 -23.56 4.28 -5.38
C GLY A 50 -22.99 5.12 -4.24
N TYR A 51 -21.75 4.89 -3.82
CA TYR A 51 -21.10 5.76 -2.83
C TYR A 51 -20.55 7.02 -3.49
N LYS A 52 -20.67 8.16 -2.82
CA LYS A 52 -20.05 9.42 -3.25
C LYS A 52 -18.71 9.60 -2.53
N ILE A 53 -17.63 9.51 -3.28
CA ILE A 53 -16.28 9.63 -2.74
C ILE A 53 -15.65 10.95 -3.19
N LYS A 54 -15.14 11.74 -2.25
CA LYS A 54 -14.38 12.95 -2.54
C LYS A 54 -12.99 12.57 -3.07
N LYS A 55 -12.28 13.59 -3.63
CA LYS A 55 -10.87 13.42 -4.00
C LYS A 55 -10.08 12.79 -2.86
N LEU A 56 -9.36 11.72 -3.15
CA LEU A 56 -8.54 11.01 -2.18
C LEU A 56 -7.42 11.91 -1.66
N LYS A 57 -7.18 11.84 -0.36
CA LYS A 57 -6.04 12.52 0.28
C LYS A 57 -4.97 11.51 0.60
N ASP A 58 -3.73 11.86 0.31
CA ASP A 58 -2.57 11.05 0.63
C ASP A 58 -2.24 11.23 2.12
N VAL A 59 -2.22 10.14 2.86
CA VAL A 59 -1.93 10.17 4.30
C VAL A 59 -0.94 9.08 4.68
N LYS A 60 -0.18 9.32 5.75
CA LYS A 60 0.70 8.34 6.36
C LYS A 60 -0.12 7.33 7.19
N PRO A 61 0.37 6.10 7.43
CA PRO A 61 -0.31 5.12 8.28
C PRO A 61 -0.67 5.67 9.67
N SER A 62 0.27 6.37 10.32
CA SER A 62 0.03 6.98 11.63
C SER A 62 -1.17 7.94 11.65
N VAL A 63 -1.38 8.71 10.58
CA VAL A 63 -2.51 9.64 10.44
C VAL A 63 -3.80 8.90 10.09
N PHE A 64 -3.72 7.90 9.18
CA PHE A 64 -4.88 7.11 8.78
C PHE A 64 -5.51 6.40 9.98
N TYR A 65 -4.73 5.63 10.74
CA TYR A 65 -5.28 4.82 11.83
C TYR A 65 -5.93 5.67 12.94
N ILE A 66 -5.33 6.82 13.27
CA ILE A 66 -5.92 7.76 14.23
C ILE A 66 -7.23 8.33 13.68
N GLY A 67 -7.22 8.89 12.48
CA GLY A 67 -8.40 9.50 11.86
C GLY A 67 -9.52 8.49 11.62
N ALA A 68 -9.19 7.26 11.21
CA ALA A 68 -10.18 6.20 11.05
C ALA A 68 -10.76 5.74 12.39
N ALA A 69 -9.97 5.69 13.46
CA ALA A 69 -10.47 5.36 14.79
C ALA A 69 -11.39 6.44 15.37
N GLN A 70 -11.23 7.70 14.96
CA GLN A 70 -12.07 8.85 15.34
C GLN A 70 -13.30 9.01 14.44
N GLY A 71 -13.33 8.35 13.25
CA GLY A 71 -14.41 8.47 12.26
C GLY A 71 -14.23 9.62 11.27
N ASP A 72 -13.04 10.23 11.21
CA ASP A 72 -12.70 11.27 10.24
C ASP A 72 -12.43 10.70 8.84
N VAL A 73 -12.02 9.42 8.79
CA VAL A 73 -11.81 8.62 7.59
C VAL A 73 -12.53 7.29 7.78
N ASP A 74 -13.16 6.77 6.72
CA ASP A 74 -13.88 5.50 6.79
C ASP A 74 -12.99 4.31 6.44
N LEU A 75 -12.13 4.46 5.41
CA LEU A 75 -11.27 3.38 4.94
C LEU A 75 -10.06 3.86 4.12
N TRP A 76 -9.11 2.98 3.98
CA TRP A 76 -8.11 2.93 2.92
C TRP A 76 -7.81 1.49 2.50
N VAL A 77 -7.11 1.29 1.38
CA VAL A 77 -6.93 -0.04 0.80
C VAL A 77 -5.46 -0.44 0.64
N ASN A 78 -4.56 0.14 1.42
CA ASN A 78 -3.14 -0.20 1.41
C ASN A 78 -2.55 -0.35 2.82
N GLY A 79 -3.23 -1.13 3.66
CA GLY A 79 -2.71 -1.50 4.96
C GLY A 79 -1.79 -2.71 4.84
N TRP A 80 -0.62 -2.61 5.45
CA TRP A 80 0.38 -3.65 5.62
C TRP A 80 0.30 -4.12 7.07
N GLU A 81 -0.43 -5.22 7.29
CA GLU A 81 -0.91 -5.61 8.62
C GLU A 81 0.20 -5.83 9.63
N ALA A 82 1.22 -6.59 9.27
CA ALA A 82 2.35 -6.87 10.14
C ALA A 82 3.23 -5.63 10.38
N ASN A 83 3.52 -4.89 9.32
CA ASN A 83 4.35 -3.69 9.35
C ASN A 83 3.70 -2.54 10.14
N GLN A 84 2.36 -2.42 10.07
CA GLN A 84 1.59 -1.33 10.69
C GLN A 84 0.95 -1.74 12.02
N LYS A 85 1.28 -2.91 12.55
CA LYS A 85 0.70 -3.48 13.77
C LYS A 85 0.64 -2.49 14.94
N ALA A 86 1.69 -1.72 15.16
CA ALA A 86 1.72 -0.76 16.26
C ALA A 86 0.60 0.29 16.14
N TYR A 87 0.34 0.81 14.94
CA TYR A 87 -0.75 1.77 14.69
C TYR A 87 -2.12 1.11 14.77
N ILE A 88 -2.24 -0.16 14.32
CA ILE A 88 -3.48 -0.93 14.38
C ILE A 88 -3.88 -1.14 15.85
N ASP A 89 -2.94 -1.54 16.71
CA ASP A 89 -3.18 -1.78 18.13
C ASP A 89 -3.65 -0.52 18.88
N GLU A 90 -3.11 0.65 18.53
CA GLU A 90 -3.50 1.94 19.09
C GLU A 90 -4.99 2.27 18.81
N THR A 91 -5.59 1.69 17.76
CA THR A 91 -7.02 1.89 17.46
C THR A 91 -7.96 1.16 18.42
N LYS A 92 -7.44 0.23 19.24
CA LYS A 92 -8.24 -0.58 20.20
C LYS A 92 -9.41 -1.29 19.51
N GLY A 93 -9.18 -1.82 18.30
CA GLY A 93 -10.17 -2.56 17.52
C GLY A 93 -11.27 -1.72 16.87
N ARG A 94 -11.13 -0.38 16.84
CA ARG A 94 -12.05 0.51 16.11
C ARG A 94 -11.79 0.51 14.61
N VAL A 95 -10.59 0.17 14.18
CA VAL A 95 -10.22 -0.01 12.78
C VAL A 95 -9.80 -1.46 12.57
N ILE A 96 -10.39 -2.12 11.59
CA ILE A 96 -10.21 -3.55 11.36
C ILE A 96 -9.87 -3.83 9.90
N PRO A 97 -9.09 -4.91 9.63
CA PRO A 97 -8.82 -5.37 8.27
C PRO A 97 -10.07 -6.01 7.66
N VAL A 98 -10.21 -5.89 6.33
CA VAL A 98 -11.32 -6.46 5.56
C VAL A 98 -10.80 -7.06 4.25
N GLY A 99 -10.93 -8.36 4.03
CA GLY A 99 -10.45 -8.99 2.80
C GLY A 99 -8.95 -8.80 2.55
N TYR A 100 -8.57 -8.87 1.27
CA TYR A 100 -7.18 -8.75 0.83
C TYR A 100 -7.10 -8.05 -0.52
N VAL A 101 -6.33 -6.97 -0.61
CA VAL A 101 -5.93 -6.44 -1.93
C VAL A 101 -4.98 -7.43 -2.59
N ALA A 102 -3.95 -7.87 -1.84
CA ALA A 102 -3.01 -8.90 -2.26
C ALA A 102 -2.57 -9.72 -1.04
N LYS A 103 -2.87 -11.02 -1.03
CA LYS A 103 -2.53 -11.93 0.06
C LYS A 103 -1.08 -12.40 -0.09
N GLY A 104 -0.27 -12.32 0.99
CA GLY A 104 1.14 -12.70 0.97
C GLY A 104 1.98 -11.91 -0.02
N GLY A 105 1.50 -10.74 -0.47
CA GLY A 105 2.12 -9.97 -1.54
C GLY A 105 3.18 -8.96 -1.09
N GLY A 106 3.28 -8.72 0.21
CA GLY A 106 4.14 -7.69 0.78
C GLY A 106 5.46 -8.25 1.31
N MET A 107 6.55 -8.12 0.55
CA MET A 107 7.91 -8.49 0.98
C MET A 107 8.74 -7.23 1.18
N GLN A 108 9.54 -7.17 2.24
CA GLN A 108 10.33 -6.00 2.61
C GLN A 108 11.73 -6.43 3.04
N GLY A 109 12.73 -5.55 2.87
CA GLY A 109 14.09 -5.82 3.30
C GLY A 109 15.10 -4.78 2.83
N TYR A 110 16.37 -5.10 3.04
CA TYR A 110 17.49 -4.28 2.61
C TYR A 110 18.21 -4.90 1.43
N LEU A 111 18.61 -4.07 0.48
CA LEU A 111 19.37 -4.47 -0.68
C LEU A 111 20.64 -3.64 -0.81
N ILE A 112 21.64 -4.26 -1.43
CA ILE A 112 22.84 -3.60 -1.92
C ILE A 112 23.09 -4.02 -3.37
N ASP A 113 23.92 -3.28 -4.09
CA ASP A 113 24.33 -3.72 -5.43
C ASP A 113 25.14 -5.02 -5.35
N LYS A 114 24.86 -5.92 -6.30
CA LYS A 114 25.45 -7.25 -6.36
C LYS A 114 26.97 -7.20 -6.51
N LYS A 115 27.50 -6.27 -7.30
CA LYS A 115 28.94 -6.12 -7.53
C LYS A 115 29.68 -5.86 -6.22
N THR A 116 29.15 -4.96 -5.37
CA THR A 116 29.73 -4.64 -4.05
C THR A 116 29.57 -5.83 -3.11
N ALA A 117 28.39 -6.48 -3.11
CA ALA A 117 28.15 -7.66 -2.30
C ALA A 117 29.17 -8.78 -2.57
N GLU A 118 29.38 -9.13 -3.82
CA GLU A 118 30.33 -10.19 -4.25
C GLU A 118 31.78 -9.78 -3.97
N LYS A 119 32.17 -8.57 -4.36
CA LYS A 119 33.55 -8.09 -4.20
C LYS A 119 34.03 -8.06 -2.77
N TYR A 120 33.16 -7.73 -1.82
CA TYR A 120 33.49 -7.58 -0.41
C TYR A 120 32.88 -8.68 0.46
N ASN A 121 32.26 -9.72 -0.14
CA ASN A 121 31.57 -10.81 0.54
C ASN A 121 30.56 -10.32 1.60
N ILE A 122 29.77 -9.30 1.24
CA ILE A 122 28.73 -8.74 2.10
C ILE A 122 27.46 -9.60 1.94
N LYS A 123 27.07 -10.30 3.00
CA LYS A 123 25.89 -11.17 3.04
C LYS A 123 24.85 -10.71 4.06
N SER A 124 25.27 -9.93 5.04
CA SER A 124 24.44 -9.46 6.14
C SER A 124 24.56 -7.95 6.33
N ILE A 125 23.52 -7.36 6.90
CA ILE A 125 23.55 -5.94 7.32
C ILE A 125 24.71 -5.68 8.31
N LEU A 126 25.14 -6.67 9.09
CA LEU A 126 26.27 -6.54 9.99
C LEU A 126 27.62 -6.39 9.27
N ASP A 127 27.74 -6.91 8.04
CA ASP A 127 28.95 -6.77 7.25
C ASP A 127 29.18 -5.33 6.79
N ILE A 128 28.10 -4.54 6.68
CA ILE A 128 28.19 -3.10 6.35
C ILE A 128 29.13 -2.36 7.32
N LYS A 129 29.15 -2.74 8.60
CA LYS A 129 30.03 -2.14 9.62
C LYS A 129 31.51 -2.16 9.24
N LYS A 130 31.94 -3.18 8.48
CA LYS A 130 33.34 -3.32 8.01
C LYS A 130 33.59 -2.56 6.70
N HIS A 131 32.54 -2.13 6.02
CA HIS A 131 32.60 -1.57 4.67
C HIS A 131 31.90 -0.20 4.56
N VAL A 132 31.77 0.53 5.67
CA VAL A 132 31.10 1.84 5.79
C VAL A 132 31.48 2.77 4.62
N LYS A 133 32.77 2.97 4.36
CA LYS A 133 33.30 3.85 3.30
C LYS A 133 32.80 3.54 1.87
N LYS A 134 32.21 2.36 1.65
CA LYS A 134 31.66 2.00 0.31
C LYS A 134 30.29 2.60 0.08
N PHE A 135 29.57 2.87 1.16
CA PHE A 135 28.21 3.35 1.16
C PHE A 135 28.07 4.76 1.76
N ASP A 136 29.18 5.37 2.21
CA ASP A 136 29.28 6.73 2.73
C ASP A 136 29.42 7.70 1.54
N ARG A 137 28.32 8.32 1.12
CA ARG A 137 28.29 9.21 -0.05
C ARG A 137 28.48 10.68 0.29
N ASP A 138 28.18 11.07 1.52
CA ASP A 138 28.33 12.45 2.00
C ASP A 138 29.58 12.67 2.85
N ASN A 139 30.37 11.61 3.09
CA ASN A 139 31.61 11.57 3.85
C ASN A 139 31.43 11.97 5.34
N ASP A 140 30.29 11.60 5.93
CA ASP A 140 30.03 11.79 7.36
C ASP A 140 30.62 10.66 8.25
N GLY A 141 31.23 9.65 7.63
CA GLY A 141 31.83 8.49 8.29
C GLY A 141 30.86 7.36 8.54
N LYS A 142 29.63 7.40 8.02
CA LYS A 142 28.61 6.38 8.12
C LYS A 142 28.12 5.92 6.76
N ALA A 143 27.67 4.69 6.69
CA ALA A 143 27.04 4.17 5.48
C ALA A 143 25.63 4.75 5.31
N ASP A 144 25.31 5.28 4.14
CA ASP A 144 24.00 5.85 3.82
C ASP A 144 23.00 4.75 3.47
N LEU A 145 22.02 4.53 4.32
CA LEU A 145 20.88 3.69 4.05
C LEU A 145 19.69 4.54 3.60
N VAL A 146 19.25 4.42 2.35
CA VAL A 146 17.94 4.98 1.99
C VAL A 146 16.86 4.21 2.75
N ALA A 147 16.22 4.88 3.70
CA ALA A 147 15.34 4.27 4.69
C ALA A 147 13.89 4.75 4.56
N CYS A 148 13.08 4.27 5.45
CA CYS A 148 11.65 4.56 5.51
C CYS A 148 11.39 5.97 6.07
N PRO A 149 10.52 6.78 5.45
CA PRO A 149 10.11 8.07 5.99
C PRO A 149 9.42 7.95 7.36
N PRO A 150 9.51 8.98 8.21
CA PRO A 150 8.82 9.01 9.49
C PRO A 150 7.30 8.87 9.35
N GLY A 151 6.68 8.06 10.21
CA GLY A 151 5.25 7.82 10.25
C GLY A 151 4.77 6.66 9.37
N TRP A 152 5.69 5.98 8.67
CA TRP A 152 5.43 4.69 8.04
C TRP A 152 5.72 3.54 9.04
N GLY A 153 5.10 2.36 8.82
CA GLY A 153 5.31 1.21 9.70
C GLY A 153 6.75 0.68 9.68
N CYS A 154 7.36 0.63 8.51
CA CYS A 154 8.74 0.18 8.32
C CYS A 154 9.77 1.05 9.08
N GLU A 155 9.49 2.30 9.33
CA GLU A 155 10.36 3.17 10.11
C GLU A 155 10.55 2.65 11.54
N LYS A 156 9.46 2.17 12.17
CA LYS A 156 9.52 1.56 13.50
C LYS A 156 10.31 0.24 13.48
N VAL A 157 10.15 -0.58 12.43
CA VAL A 157 10.89 -1.84 12.28
C VAL A 157 12.38 -1.58 12.07
N ILE A 158 12.74 -0.64 11.19
CA ILE A 158 14.14 -0.24 10.96
C ILE A 158 14.78 0.29 12.24
N THR A 159 14.09 1.14 12.98
CA THR A 159 14.57 1.63 14.28
C THR A 159 14.86 0.47 15.25
N SER A 160 13.99 -0.52 15.32
CA SER A 160 14.21 -1.70 16.15
C SER A 160 15.45 -2.52 15.70
N HIS A 161 15.69 -2.64 14.38
CA HIS A 161 16.90 -3.28 13.86
C HIS A 161 18.17 -2.51 14.28
N PHE A 162 18.12 -1.19 14.22
CA PHE A 162 19.24 -0.34 14.59
C PHE A 162 19.58 -0.47 16.07
N GLU A 163 18.58 -0.54 16.93
CA GLU A 163 18.75 -0.76 18.37
C GLU A 163 19.29 -2.17 18.67
N GLU A 164 18.66 -3.21 18.11
CA GLU A 164 19.00 -4.61 18.38
C GLU A 164 20.42 -4.98 17.91
N LEU A 165 20.80 -4.45 16.74
CA LEU A 165 22.07 -4.78 16.08
C LEU A 165 23.16 -3.74 16.28
N ASN A 166 22.92 -2.69 17.08
CA ASN A 166 23.85 -1.57 17.31
C ASN A 166 24.39 -1.01 15.99
N LEU A 167 23.49 -0.60 15.07
CA LEU A 167 23.85 -0.12 13.73
C LEU A 167 24.11 1.39 13.67
N GLY A 168 23.60 2.18 14.62
CA GLY A 168 23.58 3.65 14.56
C GLY A 168 24.95 4.34 14.56
N GLU A 169 26.02 3.65 15.00
CA GLU A 169 27.38 4.14 14.91
C GLU A 169 27.97 4.03 13.50
N PHE A 170 27.44 3.10 12.68
CA PHE A 170 28.00 2.71 11.39
C PHE A 170 27.12 3.09 10.20
N ILE A 171 25.81 3.25 10.43
CA ILE A 171 24.82 3.43 9.35
C ILE A 171 23.96 4.64 9.69
N ASN A 172 23.79 5.54 8.72
CA ASN A 172 22.90 6.68 8.76
C ASN A 172 21.61 6.38 7.95
N PRO A 173 20.42 6.28 8.59
CA PRO A 173 19.18 6.05 7.89
C PRO A 173 18.64 7.38 7.30
N LEU A 174 18.70 7.54 5.99
CA LEU A 174 18.18 8.70 5.27
C LEU A 174 16.65 8.65 5.20
N LYS A 175 15.98 9.38 6.06
CA LYS A 175 14.53 9.41 6.24
C LYS A 175 13.89 10.58 5.47
N ALA A 176 14.08 10.64 4.16
CA ALA A 176 13.53 11.69 3.29
C ALA A 176 12.31 11.21 2.48
N GLU A 177 11.90 11.98 1.46
CA GLU A 177 10.86 11.55 0.53
C GLU A 177 11.38 10.33 -0.26
N TYR A 178 10.67 9.19 -0.10
CA TYR A 178 11.18 7.88 -0.50
C TYR A 178 11.41 7.75 -2.01
N SER A 179 10.45 8.19 -2.82
CA SER A 179 10.55 8.02 -4.28
C SER A 179 11.67 8.84 -4.90
N ALA A 180 11.96 10.03 -4.33
CA ALA A 180 13.09 10.87 -4.76
C ALA A 180 14.42 10.23 -4.36
N THR A 181 14.58 9.81 -3.11
CA THR A 181 15.82 9.17 -2.63
C THR A 181 16.08 7.84 -3.34
N LEU A 182 15.03 7.11 -3.71
CA LEU A 182 15.17 5.88 -4.47
C LEU A 182 15.58 6.14 -5.93
N ALA A 183 15.10 7.23 -6.54
CA ALA A 183 15.54 7.66 -7.86
C ALA A 183 17.02 8.07 -7.86
N ASP A 184 17.48 8.77 -6.81
CA ASP A 184 18.90 9.10 -6.62
C ASP A 184 19.76 7.84 -6.41
N THR A 185 19.21 6.82 -5.75
CA THR A 185 19.86 5.51 -5.60
C THR A 185 20.07 4.83 -6.96
N VAL A 186 19.07 4.89 -7.85
CA VAL A 186 19.21 4.38 -9.23
C VAL A 186 20.27 5.16 -10.02
N ALA A 187 20.29 6.48 -9.86
CA ALA A 187 21.30 7.32 -10.51
C ALA A 187 22.72 6.99 -9.99
N ALA A 188 22.90 6.84 -8.69
CA ALA A 188 24.15 6.43 -8.07
C ALA A 188 24.63 5.07 -8.61
N TYR A 189 23.75 4.07 -8.68
CA TYR A 189 24.08 2.76 -9.25
C TYR A 189 24.53 2.86 -10.71
N LYS A 190 23.83 3.63 -11.55
CA LYS A 190 24.21 3.85 -12.96
C LYS A 190 25.58 4.54 -13.12
N ASN A 191 25.95 5.34 -12.15
CA ASN A 191 27.26 5.99 -12.08
C ASN A 191 28.35 5.09 -11.45
N GLY A 192 28.05 3.80 -11.21
CA GLY A 192 29.01 2.82 -10.69
C GLY A 192 29.29 2.93 -9.20
N GLN A 193 28.50 3.70 -8.45
CA GLN A 193 28.58 3.81 -7.00
C GLN A 193 27.89 2.61 -6.32
N SER A 194 28.40 2.24 -5.15
CA SER A 194 27.73 1.27 -4.30
C SER A 194 26.45 1.87 -3.71
N ILE A 195 25.39 1.05 -3.62
CA ILE A 195 24.10 1.48 -3.12
C ILE A 195 23.63 0.58 -1.98
N PHE A 196 22.95 1.20 -1.00
CA PHE A 196 22.35 0.50 0.13
C PHE A 196 21.01 1.13 0.45
N TYR A 197 19.93 0.34 0.34
CA TYR A 197 18.58 0.86 0.48
C TYR A 197 17.60 -0.18 1.03
N TYR A 198 16.59 0.30 1.74
CA TYR A 198 15.39 -0.42 2.09
C TYR A 198 14.40 -0.34 0.91
N THR A 199 13.68 -1.42 0.64
CA THR A 199 12.53 -1.41 -0.26
C THR A 199 11.54 -2.52 0.04
N TRP A 200 10.47 -2.54 -0.73
CA TRP A 200 9.41 -3.56 -0.65
C TRP A 200 9.00 -4.02 -2.06
N ALA A 201 8.37 -5.20 -2.14
CA ALA A 201 7.60 -5.65 -3.30
C ALA A 201 6.11 -5.66 -2.92
N PRO A 202 5.17 -5.21 -3.80
CA PRO A 202 5.40 -4.67 -5.14
C PRO A 202 5.96 -3.24 -5.14
N ASN A 203 6.97 -2.97 -5.96
CA ASN A 203 7.56 -1.65 -6.17
C ASN A 203 8.20 -1.57 -7.56
N TRP A 204 8.24 -0.37 -8.15
CA TRP A 204 8.81 -0.11 -9.47
C TRP A 204 10.32 -0.39 -9.56
N ILE A 205 11.04 -0.33 -8.44
CA ILE A 205 12.49 -0.47 -8.40
C ILE A 205 12.97 -1.77 -9.04
N PHE A 206 12.22 -2.87 -8.86
CA PHE A 206 12.56 -4.18 -9.43
C PHE A 206 12.42 -4.26 -10.96
N GLY A 207 11.73 -3.29 -11.58
CA GLY A 207 11.73 -3.10 -13.02
C GLY A 207 12.99 -2.39 -13.54
N THR A 208 13.75 -1.73 -12.67
CA THR A 208 14.93 -0.93 -12.98
C THR A 208 16.22 -1.57 -12.47
N LEU A 209 16.23 -2.04 -11.22
CA LEU A 209 17.33 -2.79 -10.61
C LEU A 209 16.86 -4.23 -10.40
N LYS A 210 17.32 -5.13 -11.27
CA LYS A 210 16.85 -6.52 -11.28
C LYS A 210 17.44 -7.31 -10.13
N LEU A 211 16.57 -7.90 -9.34
CA LEU A 211 16.96 -8.76 -8.24
C LEU A 211 17.78 -9.97 -8.74
N GLY A 212 18.90 -10.24 -8.07
CA GLY A 212 19.83 -11.32 -8.43
C GLY A 212 20.78 -10.98 -9.59
N GLN A 213 20.51 -9.91 -10.35
CA GLN A 213 21.38 -9.43 -11.43
C GLN A 213 22.10 -8.12 -11.03
N ASP A 214 21.35 -7.11 -10.65
CA ASP A 214 21.88 -5.80 -10.29
C ASP A 214 22.02 -5.65 -8.77
N VAL A 215 21.07 -6.19 -8.00
CA VAL A 215 20.98 -6.05 -6.56
C VAL A 215 20.66 -7.39 -5.88
N VAL A 216 21.02 -7.49 -4.62
CA VAL A 216 20.76 -8.67 -3.78
C VAL A 216 20.21 -8.26 -2.43
N TRP A 217 19.32 -9.09 -1.88
CA TRP A 217 18.91 -9.01 -0.49
C TRP A 217 20.07 -9.33 0.43
N ILE A 218 20.17 -8.62 1.54
CA ILE A 218 21.12 -8.96 2.61
C ILE A 218 20.40 -9.48 3.84
N HIS A 219 21.02 -10.40 4.53
CA HIS A 219 20.50 -11.04 5.73
C HIS A 219 20.44 -10.07 6.91
N VAL A 220 19.35 -10.10 7.66
CA VAL A 220 19.17 -9.34 8.90
C VAL A 220 19.04 -10.31 10.07
N PRO A 221 20.05 -10.45 10.94
CA PRO A 221 20.07 -11.47 11.99
C PRO A 221 19.26 -11.03 13.22
N THR A 222 18.00 -10.69 13.00
CA THR A 222 17.03 -10.35 14.06
C THR A 222 16.00 -11.44 14.23
N LYS A 223 15.45 -11.58 15.42
CA LYS A 223 14.26 -12.38 15.67
C LYS A 223 13.04 -11.55 15.29
N SER A 224 12.01 -12.18 14.72
CA SER A 224 10.75 -11.46 14.49
C SER A 224 10.20 -10.93 15.80
N ARG A 225 9.99 -9.62 15.86
CA ARG A 225 9.42 -8.93 17.03
C ARG A 225 8.00 -8.48 16.83
N THR A 226 7.43 -8.70 15.64
CA THR A 226 6.04 -8.36 15.43
C THR A 226 5.17 -9.45 16.04
N LYS A 227 4.31 -9.09 16.97
CA LYS A 227 3.31 -10.02 17.56
C LYS A 227 2.32 -10.59 16.53
N VAL A 228 2.37 -10.11 15.28
CA VAL A 228 1.48 -10.51 14.17
C VAL A 228 2.08 -11.64 13.34
N ALA A 229 3.41 -11.64 13.17
CA ALA A 229 4.09 -12.72 12.47
C ALA A 229 5.05 -13.40 13.43
N ALA A 230 4.87 -14.69 13.62
CA ALA A 230 5.75 -15.50 14.46
C ALA A 230 7.19 -15.59 13.92
N THR A 231 7.38 -15.30 12.63
CA THR A 231 8.66 -15.39 11.92
C THR A 231 8.82 -14.26 10.91
N ASN A 232 10.06 -13.81 10.69
CA ASN A 232 10.40 -12.95 9.56
C ASN A 232 10.26 -13.73 8.24
N ALA A 233 10.03 -13.00 7.14
CA ALA A 233 10.11 -13.58 5.81
C ALA A 233 11.52 -14.06 5.52
N THR A 234 11.63 -15.26 4.98
CA THR A 234 12.92 -15.87 4.59
C THR A 234 12.84 -16.42 3.17
N MET A 235 13.94 -16.34 2.44
CA MET A 235 14.10 -16.95 1.13
C MET A 235 15.56 -17.37 0.96
N ASN A 236 15.82 -18.62 0.57
CA ASN A 236 17.19 -19.14 0.41
C ASN A 236 18.08 -18.83 1.63
N GLU A 237 17.59 -19.10 2.83
CA GLU A 237 18.28 -18.86 4.12
C GLU A 237 18.49 -17.37 4.49
N ILE A 238 18.08 -16.43 3.64
CA ILE A 238 18.14 -15.01 3.94
C ILE A 238 16.92 -14.62 4.78
N ASN A 239 17.14 -14.20 6.01
CA ASN A 239 16.13 -13.53 6.83
C ASN A 239 16.10 -12.05 6.44
N PHE A 240 14.96 -11.54 5.98
CA PHE A 240 14.82 -10.15 5.54
C PHE A 240 14.67 -9.15 6.70
N GLY A 241 14.49 -9.62 7.93
CA GLY A 241 14.23 -8.76 9.10
C GLY A 241 12.80 -8.24 9.20
N PHE A 242 11.98 -8.46 8.19
CA PHE A 242 10.59 -8.04 8.10
C PHE A 242 9.68 -9.25 7.92
N ALA A 243 8.47 -9.18 8.44
CA ALA A 243 7.47 -10.22 8.19
C ALA A 243 7.02 -10.19 6.73
N LEU A 244 6.61 -11.35 6.20
CA LEU A 244 5.81 -11.37 4.98
C LEU A 244 4.45 -10.76 5.29
N ASP A 245 4.03 -9.79 4.50
CA ASP A 245 2.86 -8.99 4.79
C ASP A 245 1.71 -9.22 3.79
N ASP A 246 0.50 -9.04 4.26
CA ASP A 246 -0.69 -8.95 3.45
C ASP A 246 -0.99 -7.46 3.16
N ILE A 247 -1.35 -7.15 1.93
CA ILE A 247 -1.89 -5.83 1.60
C ILE A 247 -3.41 -5.91 1.70
N ARG A 248 -3.99 -5.16 2.66
CA ARG A 248 -5.40 -5.27 3.02
C ARG A 248 -6.11 -3.92 3.05
N PRO A 249 -7.40 -3.88 2.74
CA PRO A 249 -8.24 -2.77 3.16
C PRO A 249 -8.34 -2.75 4.69
N PHE A 250 -8.24 -1.55 5.27
CA PHE A 250 -8.57 -1.29 6.67
C PHE A 250 -9.68 -0.26 6.74
N ALA A 251 -10.66 -0.48 7.59
CA ALA A 251 -11.82 0.39 7.71
C ALA A 251 -12.30 0.56 9.14
N ASN A 252 -12.95 1.69 9.40
CA ASN A 252 -13.67 1.94 10.63
C ASN A 252 -14.77 0.89 10.83
N LYS A 253 -14.81 0.25 12.01
CA LYS A 253 -15.74 -0.85 12.31
C LYS A 253 -17.21 -0.43 12.21
N SER A 254 -17.56 0.80 12.64
CA SER A 254 -18.92 1.32 12.54
C SER A 254 -19.31 1.58 11.08
N PHE A 255 -18.39 2.09 10.25
CA PHE A 255 -18.61 2.23 8.81
C PHE A 255 -18.97 0.88 8.18
N LEU A 256 -18.20 -0.17 8.43
CA LEU A 256 -18.47 -1.51 7.88
C LEU A 256 -19.82 -2.07 8.33
N LYS A 257 -20.20 -1.85 9.60
CA LYS A 257 -21.52 -2.27 10.13
C LYS A 257 -22.68 -1.59 9.38
N ASN A 258 -22.53 -0.31 9.07
CA ASN A 258 -23.58 0.50 8.44
C ASN A 258 -23.58 0.45 6.91
N ASN A 259 -22.60 -0.20 6.30
CA ASN A 259 -22.42 -0.27 4.84
C ASN A 259 -22.08 -1.69 4.38
N PRO A 260 -23.05 -2.64 4.46
CA PRO A 260 -22.77 -4.05 4.20
C PRO A 260 -22.36 -4.33 2.75
N SER A 261 -22.86 -3.56 1.75
CA SER A 261 -22.41 -3.70 0.37
C SER A 261 -20.94 -3.26 0.18
N ALA A 262 -20.52 -2.13 0.79
CA ALA A 262 -19.12 -1.74 0.78
C ALA A 262 -18.24 -2.78 1.48
N LYS A 263 -18.67 -3.28 2.63
CA LYS A 263 -17.98 -4.37 3.34
C LYS A 263 -17.79 -5.58 2.45
N LYS A 264 -18.86 -6.05 1.77
CA LYS A 264 -18.79 -7.21 0.88
C LYS A 264 -17.84 -6.97 -0.29
N PHE A 265 -17.88 -5.78 -0.92
CA PHE A 265 -16.95 -5.42 -1.97
C PHE A 265 -15.48 -5.47 -1.47
N LEU A 266 -15.18 -4.89 -0.31
CA LEU A 266 -13.85 -4.90 0.29
C LEU A 266 -13.36 -6.32 0.64
N GLU A 267 -14.28 -7.24 0.97
CA GLU A 267 -13.96 -8.66 1.27
C GLU A 267 -13.50 -9.45 0.05
N ILE A 268 -14.05 -9.14 -1.13
CA ILE A 268 -13.88 -9.98 -2.33
C ILE A 268 -13.00 -9.36 -3.42
N ALA A 269 -12.87 -8.03 -3.45
CA ALA A 269 -12.03 -7.35 -4.43
C ALA A 269 -10.55 -7.61 -4.15
N ASN A 270 -9.80 -7.96 -5.22
CA ASN A 270 -8.36 -8.23 -5.13
C ASN A 270 -7.66 -7.94 -6.46
N ILE A 271 -6.39 -7.54 -6.36
CA ILE A 271 -5.57 -7.15 -7.51
C ILE A 271 -4.27 -7.94 -7.47
N PRO A 272 -3.87 -8.62 -8.56
CA PRO A 272 -2.60 -9.34 -8.61
C PRO A 272 -1.42 -8.42 -8.33
N VAL A 273 -0.45 -8.89 -7.54
CA VAL A 273 0.80 -8.17 -7.22
C VAL A 273 1.53 -7.73 -8.48
N ALA A 274 1.54 -8.59 -9.51
CA ALA A 274 2.16 -8.28 -10.80
C ALA A 274 1.54 -7.04 -11.47
N ASP A 275 0.22 -6.88 -11.40
CA ASP A 275 -0.49 -5.74 -11.99
C ASP A 275 -0.18 -4.45 -11.23
N ILE A 276 -0.06 -4.53 -9.89
CA ILE A 276 0.35 -3.41 -9.05
C ILE A 276 1.78 -2.98 -9.41
N SER A 277 2.70 -3.94 -9.55
CA SER A 277 4.10 -3.67 -9.93
C SER A 277 4.22 -3.07 -11.33
N ALA A 278 3.46 -3.58 -12.28
CA ALA A 278 3.45 -3.08 -13.66
C ALA A 278 2.97 -1.63 -13.73
N GLN A 279 1.90 -1.29 -13.02
CA GLN A 279 1.41 0.09 -12.96
C GLN A 279 2.40 1.01 -12.25
N ASN A 280 3.01 0.55 -11.16
CA ASN A 280 4.03 1.30 -10.45
C ASN A 280 5.22 1.66 -11.35
N PHE A 281 5.59 0.75 -12.26
CA PHE A 281 6.64 1.00 -13.24
C PHE A 281 6.24 2.07 -14.27
N LEU A 282 4.97 2.18 -14.67
CA LEU A 282 4.48 3.27 -15.50
C LEU A 282 4.64 4.62 -14.79
N MET A 283 4.34 4.67 -13.48
CA MET A 283 4.56 5.88 -12.68
C MET A 283 6.04 6.30 -12.65
N TYR A 284 6.94 5.35 -12.47
CA TYR A 284 8.38 5.62 -12.54
C TYR A 284 8.79 6.18 -13.92
N LYS A 285 8.18 5.73 -15.00
CA LYS A 285 8.41 6.24 -16.37
C LYS A 285 7.77 7.60 -16.65
N GLY A 286 7.11 8.21 -15.68
CA GLY A 286 6.57 9.56 -15.79
C GLY A 286 5.03 9.64 -15.81
N GLU A 287 4.31 8.52 -15.97
CA GLU A 287 2.84 8.47 -15.96
C GLU A 287 2.29 8.46 -14.52
N LYS A 288 2.58 9.52 -13.74
CA LYS A 288 2.30 9.60 -12.31
C LYS A 288 1.29 10.66 -11.89
N SER A 289 0.74 11.39 -12.85
CA SER A 289 -0.32 12.35 -12.56
C SER A 289 -1.60 11.63 -12.10
N GLN A 290 -2.46 12.33 -11.36
CA GLN A 290 -3.76 11.78 -10.95
C GLN A 290 -4.57 11.29 -12.17
N ARG A 291 -4.52 12.02 -13.30
CA ARG A 291 -5.16 11.62 -14.56
C ARG A 291 -4.60 10.31 -15.11
N ASP A 292 -3.29 10.11 -15.03
CA ASP A 292 -2.65 8.87 -15.49
C ASP A 292 -3.10 7.69 -14.63
N ILE A 293 -3.10 7.85 -13.31
CA ILE A 293 -3.50 6.81 -12.37
C ILE A 293 -4.97 6.42 -12.58
N GLU A 294 -5.87 7.39 -12.77
CA GLU A 294 -7.27 7.16 -13.10
C GLU A 294 -7.42 6.42 -14.44
N ARG A 295 -6.66 6.80 -15.45
CA ARG A 295 -6.63 6.11 -16.75
C ARG A 295 -6.16 4.67 -16.58
N HIS A 296 -5.05 4.43 -15.88
CA HIS A 296 -4.52 3.09 -15.62
C HIS A 296 -5.54 2.21 -14.87
N ALA A 297 -6.25 2.76 -13.89
CA ALA A 297 -7.28 2.04 -13.15
C ALA A 297 -8.47 1.67 -14.07
N LYS A 298 -8.95 2.60 -14.89
CA LYS A 298 -10.03 2.34 -15.88
C LYS A 298 -9.62 1.31 -16.92
N ASP A 299 -8.39 1.40 -17.44
CA ASP A 299 -7.86 0.46 -18.41
C ASP A 299 -7.73 -0.95 -17.81
N TRP A 300 -7.32 -1.03 -16.55
CA TRP A 300 -7.26 -2.31 -15.83
C TRP A 300 -8.67 -2.89 -15.63
N ILE A 301 -9.63 -2.10 -15.20
CA ILE A 301 -11.04 -2.52 -15.05
C ILE A 301 -11.56 -3.04 -16.38
N LYS A 302 -11.35 -2.31 -17.49
CA LYS A 302 -11.76 -2.74 -18.83
C LYS A 302 -11.18 -4.09 -19.24
N LYS A 303 -9.88 -4.32 -18.94
CA LYS A 303 -9.22 -5.61 -19.19
C LYS A 303 -9.73 -6.74 -18.30
N ASN A 304 -10.22 -6.40 -17.11
CA ASN A 304 -10.71 -7.32 -16.08
C ASN A 304 -12.22 -7.18 -15.85
N GLN A 305 -12.98 -6.71 -16.84
CA GLN A 305 -14.39 -6.31 -16.71
C GLN A 305 -15.25 -7.40 -16.03
N LYS A 306 -15.17 -8.64 -16.50
CA LYS A 306 -15.92 -9.77 -15.93
C LYS A 306 -15.66 -9.97 -14.43
N LYS A 307 -14.41 -9.81 -14.01
CA LYS A 307 -14.01 -9.92 -12.60
C LYS A 307 -14.57 -8.75 -11.79
N PHE A 308 -14.44 -7.54 -12.30
CA PHE A 308 -14.93 -6.33 -11.67
C PHE A 308 -16.46 -6.35 -11.53
N ASP A 309 -17.19 -6.68 -12.60
CA ASP A 309 -18.67 -6.80 -12.58
C ASP A 309 -19.13 -7.87 -11.61
N GLY A 310 -18.37 -8.96 -11.48
CA GLY A 310 -18.62 -10.00 -10.49
C GLY A 310 -18.57 -9.47 -9.06
N TRP A 311 -17.57 -8.63 -8.72
CA TRP A 311 -17.49 -7.99 -7.40
C TRP A 311 -18.68 -7.07 -7.14
N ILE A 312 -19.03 -6.24 -8.13
CA ILE A 312 -20.16 -5.30 -8.02
C ILE A 312 -21.47 -6.04 -7.83
N THR A 313 -21.70 -7.06 -8.65
CA THR A 313 -22.93 -7.88 -8.59
C THR A 313 -23.08 -8.56 -7.23
N GLU A 314 -22.02 -9.18 -6.71
CA GLU A 314 -22.05 -9.80 -5.39
C GLU A 314 -22.26 -8.77 -4.27
N ALA A 315 -21.59 -7.63 -4.33
CA ALA A 315 -21.72 -6.59 -3.31
C ALA A 315 -23.14 -5.96 -3.31
N ARG A 316 -23.78 -5.80 -4.47
CA ARG A 316 -25.15 -5.26 -4.59
C ARG A 316 -26.20 -6.12 -3.89
N LYS A 317 -25.98 -7.42 -3.71
CA LYS A 317 -26.90 -8.29 -2.96
C LYS A 317 -27.04 -7.89 -1.48
N PHE A 318 -26.12 -7.07 -0.98
CA PHE A 318 -26.10 -6.55 0.38
C PHE A 318 -26.57 -5.10 0.49
N ASN A 319 -27.06 -4.50 -0.58
CA ASN A 319 -27.75 -3.20 -0.53
C ASN A 319 -29.16 -3.42 0.04
N MET A 320 -29.31 -3.23 1.34
CA MET A 320 -30.60 -3.14 2.02
C MET A 320 -30.90 -1.70 2.41
#